data_4c6e2f4055c43a98bacd1ce9f99d03dc
#
_entry.id   4c6e2f4055c43a98bacd1ce9f99d03dc
#
_cell.length_a   1.000
_cell.length_b   1.000
_cell.length_c   1.000
_cell.angle_alpha   90.00
_cell.angle_beta   90.00
_cell.angle_gamma   90.00
#
_symmetry.space_group_name_H-M   'P 1'
#
loop_
_entity.id
_entity.type
_entity.pdbx_description
1 polymer ?
#
loop_
_entity_poly.entity_id
_entity_poly.type
_entity_poly.pdbx_seq_one_letter_code
_entity_poly.pdbx_strand_id
1 'polypeptide(L)'
;MTSEPRPTGRQAAAPGEAQIGRPKVVPKPWGEELWLAHTDRYAGKILAVKKGHRLSLQYHERKHEVQYIDSGRIKYTLGSSDRPGEYREFVAEAGTVVVLPPGTVHRMEALEDARFFEVSTPELDDIVRLEDDYGRAGPPAGRAGTSG
;
A
#
# COMPACT_ATOMS: atom_id res chain seq x y z
N MET A 1 23.31 20.10 11.92
CA MET A 1 21.88 20.02 12.28
C MET A 1 21.17 19.16 11.26
N THR A 2 20.90 17.94 11.62
CA THR A 2 20.01 17.08 10.86
C THR A 2 18.60 17.59 11.08
N SER A 3 18.04 18.26 10.09
CA SER A 3 16.61 18.52 10.11
C SER A 3 15.91 17.16 9.99
N GLU A 4 15.22 16.74 11.05
CA GLU A 4 14.35 15.59 10.97
C GLU A 4 13.40 15.78 9.79
N PRO A 5 13.16 14.73 8.99
CA PRO A 5 12.15 14.81 7.97
C PRO A 5 10.83 15.14 8.68
N ARG A 6 10.28 16.27 8.37
CA ARG A 6 8.96 16.65 8.89
C ARG A 6 7.99 15.52 8.57
N PRO A 7 7.19 15.11 9.56
CA PRO A 7 6.16 14.13 9.28
C PRO A 7 5.30 14.59 8.11
N THR A 8 4.85 13.65 7.33
CA THR A 8 3.99 13.89 6.17
C THR A 8 2.66 14.55 6.51
N GLY A 9 2.34 14.71 7.79
CA GLY A 9 1.33 15.66 8.23
C GLY A 9 1.82 17.07 7.95
N ARG A 10 1.63 17.52 6.72
CA ARG A 10 1.96 18.89 6.37
C ARG A 10 1.16 19.83 7.26
N GLN A 11 1.85 20.75 7.93
CA GLN A 11 1.15 21.85 8.58
C GLN A 11 0.25 22.53 7.54
N ALA A 12 -0.96 22.87 7.94
CA ALA A 12 -1.88 23.57 7.07
C ALA A 12 -1.19 24.87 6.56
N ALA A 13 -0.95 24.91 5.26
CA ALA A 13 -0.46 26.12 4.60
C ALA A 13 -1.58 27.16 4.59
N ALA A 14 -1.23 28.44 4.47
CA ALA A 14 -2.21 29.48 4.24
C ALA A 14 -3.01 29.18 2.95
N PRO A 15 -4.30 29.56 2.86
CA PRO A 15 -5.09 29.32 1.67
C PRO A 15 -4.38 29.81 0.40
N GLY A 16 -4.29 28.92 -0.61
CA GLY A 16 -3.64 29.22 -1.87
C GLY A 16 -2.13 29.12 -1.86
N GLU A 17 -1.51 28.79 -0.74
CA GLU A 17 -0.07 28.62 -0.64
C GLU A 17 0.34 27.20 -1.00
N ALA A 18 1.16 27.03 -2.04
CA ALA A 18 1.69 25.74 -2.44
C ALA A 18 2.75 25.25 -1.44
N GLN A 19 2.77 23.95 -1.23
CA GLN A 19 3.80 23.29 -0.45
C GLN A 19 4.72 22.47 -1.36
N ILE A 20 6.01 22.62 -1.16
CA ILE A 20 7.04 21.94 -1.95
C ILE A 20 7.85 21.06 -1.00
N GLY A 21 8.07 19.82 -1.39
CA GLY A 21 8.82 18.88 -0.55
C GLY A 21 9.18 17.61 -1.29
N ARG A 22 9.63 16.63 -0.53
CA ARG A 22 9.99 15.30 -1.02
C ARG A 22 9.09 14.24 -0.38
N PRO A 23 8.92 13.08 -1.01
CA PRO A 23 8.19 11.98 -0.41
C PRO A 23 8.83 11.55 0.92
N LYS A 24 8.00 11.08 1.84
CA LYS A 24 8.50 10.31 2.98
C LYS A 24 8.84 8.91 2.51
N VAL A 25 10.07 8.47 2.75
CA VAL A 25 10.51 7.11 2.44
C VAL A 25 10.24 6.21 3.63
N VAL A 26 9.49 5.13 3.41
CA VAL A 26 9.19 4.12 4.42
C VAL A 26 9.76 2.78 3.97
N PRO A 27 10.87 2.31 4.60
CA PRO A 27 11.43 1.00 4.29
C PRO A 27 10.44 -0.12 4.62
N LYS A 28 10.42 -1.14 3.78
CA LYS A 28 9.61 -2.34 3.95
C LYS A 28 10.48 -3.57 3.71
N PRO A 29 10.10 -4.74 4.26
CA PRO A 29 10.87 -5.97 4.03
C PRO A 29 11.01 -6.34 2.55
N TRP A 30 10.04 -5.95 1.73
CA TRP A 30 9.99 -6.24 0.29
C TRP A 30 10.52 -5.11 -0.60
N GLY A 31 10.91 -3.97 -0.03
CA GLY A 31 11.37 -2.80 -0.77
C GLY A 31 11.11 -1.51 -0.02
N GLU A 32 10.33 -0.61 -0.61
CA GLU A 32 10.01 0.66 0.05
C GLU A 32 8.71 1.26 -0.45
N GLU A 33 8.13 2.13 0.37
CA GLU A 33 7.03 3.01 0.00
C GLU A 33 7.53 4.45 -0.02
N LEU A 34 7.11 5.20 -1.03
CA LEU A 34 7.29 6.64 -1.10
C LEU A 34 5.92 7.30 -0.88
N TRP A 35 5.73 7.95 0.25
CA TRP A 35 4.48 8.59 0.56
C TRP A 35 4.44 9.99 -0.05
N LEU A 36 3.56 10.18 -1.05
CA LEU A 36 3.41 11.43 -1.78
C LEU A 36 2.39 12.34 -1.11
N ALA A 37 1.30 11.76 -0.63
CA ALA A 37 0.21 12.47 0.00
C ALA A 37 -0.47 11.60 1.05
N HIS A 38 -0.82 12.20 2.16
CA HIS A 38 -1.69 11.60 3.16
C HIS A 38 -2.47 12.72 3.83
N THR A 39 -3.69 12.92 3.39
CA THR A 39 -4.59 13.95 3.90
C THR A 39 -5.77 13.29 4.61
N ASP A 40 -6.69 14.07 5.11
CA ASP A 40 -7.94 13.56 5.70
C ASP A 40 -8.93 13.01 4.65
N ARG A 41 -8.62 13.18 3.35
CA ARG A 41 -9.50 12.79 2.24
C ARG A 41 -8.92 11.74 1.32
N TYR A 42 -7.61 11.71 1.15
CA TYR A 42 -6.95 10.79 0.21
C TYR A 42 -5.52 10.49 0.63
N ALA A 43 -4.98 9.43 0.06
CA ALA A 43 -3.58 9.08 0.15
C ALA A 43 -3.03 8.73 -1.23
N GLY A 44 -1.75 8.97 -1.41
CA GLY A 44 -1.03 8.59 -2.64
C GLY A 44 0.37 8.13 -2.29
N LYS A 45 0.76 6.98 -2.85
CA LYS A 45 2.06 6.37 -2.62
C LYS A 45 2.63 5.81 -3.91
N ILE A 46 3.94 5.63 -3.90
CA ILE A 46 4.64 4.76 -4.85
C ILE A 46 5.18 3.60 -4.05
N LEU A 47 4.96 2.38 -4.53
CA LEU A 47 5.54 1.18 -3.96
C LEU A 47 6.58 0.63 -4.93
N ALA A 48 7.79 0.39 -4.40
CA ALA A 48 8.87 -0.24 -5.14
C ALA A 48 9.14 -1.62 -4.50
N VAL A 49 8.87 -2.66 -5.25
CA VAL A 49 8.97 -4.05 -4.77
C VAL A 49 10.08 -4.76 -5.52
N LYS A 50 11.00 -5.35 -4.78
CA LYS A 50 12.13 -6.09 -5.34
C LYS A 50 11.66 -7.43 -5.89
N LYS A 51 12.23 -7.81 -7.03
CA LYS A 51 12.00 -9.13 -7.65
C LYS A 51 12.07 -10.26 -6.62
N GLY A 52 11.09 -11.15 -6.67
CA GLY A 52 11.01 -12.30 -5.78
C GLY A 52 10.40 -12.02 -4.42
N HIS A 53 10.10 -10.78 -4.12
CA HIS A 53 9.41 -10.40 -2.88
C HIS A 53 7.92 -10.19 -3.12
N ARG A 54 7.14 -10.36 -2.08
CA ARG A 54 5.70 -10.17 -2.13
C ARG A 54 5.20 -9.48 -0.87
N LEU A 55 4.10 -8.75 -1.00
CA LEU A 55 3.40 -8.16 0.12
C LEU A 55 2.56 -9.23 0.82
N SER A 56 1.95 -8.87 1.94
CA SER A 56 1.03 -9.77 2.63
C SER A 56 -0.21 -10.07 1.80
N LEU A 57 -0.83 -11.22 2.04
CA LEU A 57 -2.19 -11.49 1.60
C LEU A 57 -3.12 -10.76 2.57
N GLN A 58 -3.85 -9.78 2.08
CA GLN A 58 -4.52 -8.79 2.91
C GLN A 58 -5.81 -8.29 2.30
N TYR A 59 -6.64 -7.66 3.14
CA TYR A 59 -7.75 -6.85 2.68
C TYR A 59 -7.93 -5.65 3.62
N HIS A 60 -8.73 -4.70 3.17
CA HIS A 60 -9.09 -3.52 3.94
C HIS A 60 -10.61 -3.52 4.16
N GLU A 61 -11.04 -3.09 5.34
CA GLU A 61 -12.48 -3.03 5.66
C GLU A 61 -13.13 -1.77 5.11
N ARG A 62 -12.39 -0.67 5.05
CA ARG A 62 -12.88 0.66 4.64
C ARG A 62 -12.09 1.27 3.50
N LYS A 63 -10.79 1.04 3.46
CA LYS A 63 -9.91 1.62 2.46
C LYS A 63 -10.26 1.13 1.05
N HIS A 64 -10.46 2.07 0.16
CA HIS A 64 -10.62 1.83 -1.28
C HIS A 64 -9.36 2.31 -1.97
N GLU A 65 -8.73 1.46 -2.76
CA GLU A 65 -7.51 1.81 -3.45
C GLU A 65 -7.52 1.42 -4.93
N VAL A 66 -6.74 2.16 -5.71
CA VAL A 66 -6.48 1.88 -7.11
C VAL A 66 -4.97 1.88 -7.30
N GLN A 67 -4.47 0.88 -8.00
CA GLN A 67 -3.05 0.73 -8.29
C GLN A 67 -2.81 0.83 -9.80
N TYR A 68 -1.75 1.52 -10.17
CA TYR A 68 -1.28 1.65 -11.55
C TYR A 68 0.15 1.13 -11.63
N ILE A 69 0.37 0.14 -12.49
CA ILE A 69 1.69 -0.45 -12.66
C ILE A 69 2.51 0.43 -13.61
N ASP A 70 3.57 1.04 -13.06
CA ASP A 70 4.46 1.93 -13.81
C ASP A 70 5.58 1.14 -14.51
N SER A 71 6.17 0.17 -13.81
CA SER A 71 7.24 -0.67 -14.37
C SER A 71 7.25 -2.05 -13.73
N GLY A 72 7.82 -3.01 -14.46
CA GLY A 72 7.95 -4.39 -14.01
C GLY A 72 6.70 -5.23 -14.27
N ARG A 73 6.67 -6.39 -13.61
CA ARG A 73 5.56 -7.35 -13.71
C ARG A 73 5.19 -7.82 -12.31
N ILE A 74 3.91 -7.82 -12.04
CA ILE A 74 3.37 -8.15 -10.72
C ILE A 74 2.32 -9.25 -10.87
N LYS A 75 2.49 -10.34 -10.11
CA LYS A 75 1.45 -11.36 -9.98
C LYS A 75 0.52 -10.93 -8.85
N TYR A 76 -0.75 -10.75 -9.17
CA TYR A 76 -1.81 -10.51 -8.21
C TYR A 76 -2.49 -11.81 -7.84
N THR A 77 -2.71 -12.00 -6.55
CA THR A 77 -3.66 -12.97 -6.01
C THR A 77 -4.86 -12.17 -5.52
N LEU A 78 -6.05 -12.50 -6.01
CA LEU A 78 -7.28 -11.77 -5.74
C LEU A 78 -8.37 -12.68 -5.24
N GLY A 79 -9.17 -12.16 -4.31
CA GLY A 79 -10.34 -12.85 -3.78
C GLY A 79 -11.26 -11.89 -3.06
N SER A 80 -12.18 -12.44 -2.28
CA SER A 80 -13.12 -11.67 -1.47
C SER A 80 -13.04 -12.11 -0.01
N SER A 81 -13.16 -11.15 0.90
CA SER A 81 -13.12 -11.45 2.35
C SER A 81 -14.30 -12.30 2.83
N ASP A 82 -15.41 -12.34 2.08
CA ASP A 82 -16.56 -13.19 2.38
C ASP A 82 -16.47 -14.59 1.75
N ARG A 83 -15.39 -14.88 0.99
CA ARG A 83 -15.12 -16.18 0.38
C ARG A 83 -13.69 -16.63 0.68
N PRO A 84 -13.35 -16.93 1.93
CA PRO A 84 -11.99 -17.30 2.30
C PRO A 84 -11.48 -18.50 1.49
N GLY A 85 -10.25 -18.39 0.99
CA GLY A 85 -9.58 -19.45 0.25
C GLY A 85 -9.94 -19.54 -1.23
N GLU A 86 -10.89 -18.77 -1.72
CA GLU A 86 -11.26 -18.72 -3.13
C GLU A 86 -10.49 -17.59 -3.82
N TYR A 87 -9.33 -17.91 -4.37
CA TYR A 87 -8.45 -16.92 -4.99
C TYR A 87 -8.21 -17.22 -6.46
N ARG A 88 -8.00 -16.15 -7.22
CA ARG A 88 -7.54 -16.23 -8.61
C ARG A 88 -6.26 -15.42 -8.74
N GLU A 89 -5.45 -15.77 -9.71
CA GLU A 89 -4.20 -15.07 -9.99
C GLU A 89 -4.22 -14.48 -11.39
N PHE A 90 -3.55 -13.35 -11.56
CA PHE A 90 -3.24 -12.79 -12.87
C PHE A 90 -1.93 -12.00 -12.81
N VAL A 91 -1.28 -11.85 -13.96
CA VAL A 91 -0.06 -11.07 -14.08
C VAL A 91 -0.39 -9.72 -14.70
N ALA A 92 -0.05 -8.67 -13.96
CA ALA A 92 -0.19 -7.30 -14.41
C ALA A 92 1.14 -6.78 -14.93
N GLU A 93 1.11 -6.13 -16.08
CA GLU A 93 2.26 -5.48 -16.69
C GLU A 93 2.13 -3.96 -16.60
N ALA A 94 3.19 -3.24 -16.94
CA ALA A 94 3.17 -1.79 -17.00
C ALA A 94 1.97 -1.28 -17.81
N GLY A 95 1.27 -0.27 -17.28
CA GLY A 95 0.06 0.27 -17.88
C GLY A 95 -1.25 -0.33 -17.36
N THR A 96 -1.19 -1.36 -16.53
CA THR A 96 -2.38 -1.98 -15.94
C THR A 96 -2.90 -1.16 -14.77
N VAL A 97 -4.21 -0.99 -14.69
CA VAL A 97 -4.92 -0.43 -13.53
C VAL A 97 -5.63 -1.55 -12.80
N VAL A 98 -5.44 -1.62 -11.49
CA VAL A 98 -6.10 -2.59 -10.62
C VAL A 98 -6.91 -1.83 -9.57
N VAL A 99 -8.22 -2.06 -9.56
CA VAL A 99 -9.13 -1.43 -8.59
C VAL A 99 -9.42 -2.42 -7.47
N LEU A 100 -9.17 -1.99 -6.23
CA LEU A 100 -9.30 -2.81 -5.03
C LEU A 100 -10.27 -2.14 -4.05
N PRO A 101 -11.59 -2.38 -4.20
CA PRO A 101 -12.56 -1.86 -3.24
C PRO A 101 -12.43 -2.56 -1.88
N PRO A 102 -13.04 -2.00 -0.83
CA PRO A 102 -13.06 -2.65 0.49
C PRO A 102 -13.53 -4.10 0.42
N GLY A 103 -12.90 -4.97 1.19
CA GLY A 103 -13.21 -6.41 1.21
C GLY A 103 -12.53 -7.22 0.12
N THR A 104 -11.81 -6.60 -0.81
CA THR A 104 -11.04 -7.33 -1.82
C THR A 104 -9.75 -7.87 -1.19
N VAL A 105 -9.63 -9.19 -1.12
CA VAL A 105 -8.39 -9.84 -0.71
C VAL A 105 -7.39 -9.75 -1.85
N HIS A 106 -6.19 -9.29 -1.55
CA HIS A 106 -5.16 -9.11 -2.57
C HIS A 106 -3.76 -9.34 -2.04
N ARG A 107 -2.89 -9.79 -2.91
CA ARG A 107 -1.45 -9.90 -2.69
C ARG A 107 -0.74 -9.57 -4.00
N MET A 108 0.33 -8.81 -3.89
CA MET A 108 1.20 -8.48 -5.01
C MET A 108 2.55 -9.18 -4.82
N GLU A 109 3.00 -9.89 -5.86
CA GLU A 109 4.32 -10.51 -5.91
C GLU A 109 5.08 -9.97 -7.11
N ALA A 110 6.27 -9.42 -6.88
CA ALA A 110 7.09 -8.88 -7.95
C ALA A 110 7.79 -10.01 -8.70
N LEU A 111 7.44 -10.22 -9.96
CA LEU A 111 8.11 -11.16 -10.85
C LEU A 111 9.39 -10.56 -11.44
N GLU A 112 9.46 -9.26 -11.45
CA GLU A 112 10.60 -8.41 -11.76
C GLU A 112 10.61 -7.27 -10.76
N ASP A 113 11.72 -6.51 -10.65
CA ASP A 113 11.68 -5.28 -9.89
C ASP A 113 10.53 -4.43 -10.42
N ALA A 114 9.61 -4.08 -9.55
CA ALA A 114 8.37 -3.46 -9.95
C ALA A 114 8.10 -2.18 -9.17
N ARG A 115 7.42 -1.27 -9.83
CA ARG A 115 7.03 0.00 -9.26
C ARG A 115 5.60 0.30 -9.65
N PHE A 116 4.78 0.65 -8.67
CA PHE A 116 3.39 1.00 -8.92
C PHE A 116 2.93 2.16 -8.04
N PHE A 117 1.98 2.93 -8.58
CA PHE A 117 1.33 4.00 -7.85
C PHE A 117 0.08 3.46 -7.17
N GLU A 118 -0.14 3.90 -5.95
CA GLU A 118 -1.35 3.59 -5.20
C GLU A 118 -2.03 4.89 -4.82
N VAL A 119 -3.26 5.07 -5.26
CA VAL A 119 -4.13 6.15 -4.81
C VAL A 119 -5.28 5.55 -4.02
N SER A 120 -5.60 6.15 -2.88
CA SER A 120 -6.58 5.53 -1.98
C SER A 120 -7.29 6.56 -1.12
N THR A 121 -8.34 6.10 -0.47
CA THR A 121 -8.88 6.77 0.71
C THR A 121 -7.85 6.75 1.84
N PRO A 122 -7.99 7.59 2.89
CA PRO A 122 -6.88 7.85 3.81
C PRO A 122 -6.63 6.81 4.91
N GLU A 123 -7.40 5.73 4.98
CA GLU A 123 -7.31 4.72 6.05
C GLU A 123 -6.08 3.82 5.87
N LEU A 124 -4.87 4.35 6.04
CA LEU A 124 -3.63 3.62 5.79
C LEU A 124 -3.32 2.55 6.85
N ASP A 125 -3.92 2.63 8.02
CA ASP A 125 -3.81 1.67 9.12
C ASP A 125 -4.89 0.59 9.10
N ASP A 126 -5.84 0.69 8.19
CA ASP A 126 -6.93 -0.27 7.99
C ASP A 126 -6.44 -1.43 7.13
N ILE A 127 -5.84 -2.41 7.77
CA ILE A 127 -5.31 -3.58 7.08
C ILE A 127 -5.51 -4.84 7.92
N VAL A 128 -6.07 -5.89 7.30
CA VAL A 128 -6.13 -7.24 7.87
C VAL A 128 -5.21 -8.13 7.05
N ARG A 129 -4.13 -8.61 7.67
CA ARG A 129 -3.17 -9.50 7.03
C ARG A 129 -3.54 -10.95 7.33
N LEU A 130 -3.88 -11.70 6.28
CA LEU A 130 -4.23 -13.12 6.37
C LEU A 130 -2.99 -14.00 6.37
N GLU A 131 -2.00 -13.66 5.54
CA GLU A 131 -0.70 -14.32 5.45
C GLU A 131 0.38 -13.27 5.22
N ASP A 132 1.53 -13.46 5.81
CA ASP A 132 2.66 -12.56 5.66
C ASP A 132 3.98 -13.30 5.81
N ASP A 133 4.85 -13.20 4.81
CA ASP A 133 6.17 -13.83 4.81
C ASP A 133 7.11 -13.22 5.86
N TYR A 134 6.76 -12.08 6.42
CA TYR A 134 7.60 -11.30 7.34
C TYR A 134 7.06 -11.28 8.77
N GLY A 135 6.11 -12.16 9.09
CA GLY A 135 5.59 -12.33 10.45
C GLY A 135 4.62 -11.26 10.94
N ARG A 136 3.99 -10.51 10.03
CA ARG A 136 3.06 -9.43 10.39
C ARG A 136 1.58 -9.81 10.29
N ALA A 137 1.27 -11.10 10.07
CA ALA A 137 -0.12 -11.55 9.95
C ALA A 137 -0.89 -11.25 11.24
N GLY A 138 -2.15 -10.85 11.08
CA GLY A 138 -3.02 -10.53 12.20
C GLY A 138 -3.89 -9.29 11.94
N PRO A 139 -4.68 -8.85 12.94
CA PRO A 139 -5.51 -7.67 12.83
C PRO A 139 -4.67 -6.39 12.71
N PRO A 140 -5.30 -5.26 12.31
CA PRO A 140 -4.62 -3.99 12.15
C PRO A 140 -3.86 -3.54 13.41
N ALA A 141 -2.71 -2.89 13.21
CA ALA A 141 -1.96 -2.24 14.28
C ALA A 141 -2.87 -1.22 15.01
N GLY A 142 -2.80 -1.18 16.33
CA GLY A 142 -3.62 -0.28 17.15
C GLY A 142 -4.90 -0.90 17.70
N ARG A 143 -5.26 -2.12 17.29
CA ARG A 143 -6.29 -2.89 18.02
C ARG A 143 -5.67 -3.52 19.27
N ALA A 144 -6.41 -3.47 20.38
CA ALA A 144 -5.93 -3.97 21.66
C ALA A 144 -5.45 -5.42 21.55
N GLY A 145 -4.25 -5.72 22.07
CA GLY A 145 -3.70 -7.07 22.15
C GLY A 145 -2.90 -7.53 20.94
N THR A 146 -2.67 -6.69 19.96
CA THR A 146 -1.83 -7.02 18.82
C THR A 146 -0.52 -6.29 18.87
N SER A 147 0.54 -7.00 19.17
CA SER A 147 1.87 -6.60 18.77
C SER A 147 1.93 -6.77 17.25
N GLY A 148 2.18 -5.71 16.56
CA GLY A 148 2.30 -5.68 15.11
C GLY A 148 3.34 -6.63 14.52
#